data_38d5949f6bd03b8a3505fe5602edaa22
#
_entry.id   38d5949f6bd03b8a3505fe5602edaa22
#
_cell.length_a   1.000
_cell.length_b   1.000
_cell.length_c   1.000
_cell.angle_alpha   90.00
_cell.angle_beta   90.00
_cell.angle_gamma   90.00
#
_symmetry.space_group_name_H-M   'P 1'
#
loop_
_entity.id
_entity.type
_entity.pdbx_description
1 polymer ?
#
loop_
_entity_poly.entity_id
_entity_poly.type
_entity_poly.pdbx_seq_one_letter_code
_entity_poly.pdbx_strand_id
1 'polypeptide(L)'
;PEEPVWVIWGAGNRGLDLLKYIETMYEAMIYFADNDVQKQGTKINNIVCISRNEVSKISDHAIILVSPYRSKDLYEDLHRYFPYVVPDIILEILNYYPKANGFNNFMPLGHFYSLYPDMEAGGKFEKKYLELCRSDREVLDINFNIETQLDYLEKMKELRPSLPAWTDESERANSKYRYQTDATAFCVPDATCLHFILRILNPKRLIEVGSGWSSAVTLDTNEFYLNNAMEVSFIEPYPDTLNKILKKEDTYEIKKCGLEDVDLSYFEQLEKGDILFIDSTHVSK
;
A
#
# COMPACT_ATOMS: atom_id res chain seq x y z
N PRO A 1 25.37 27.43 -3.24
CA PRO A 1 24.01 26.93 -3.00
C PRO A 1 23.54 27.53 -1.70
N GLU A 2 22.33 28.11 -1.70
CA GLU A 2 21.69 28.60 -0.49
C GLU A 2 21.43 27.39 0.42
N GLU A 3 21.60 27.57 1.74
CA GLU A 3 21.30 26.52 2.70
C GLU A 3 19.81 26.14 2.62
N PRO A 4 19.46 24.85 2.66
CA PRO A 4 18.06 24.45 2.60
C PRO A 4 17.29 24.96 3.82
N VAL A 5 16.11 25.53 3.57
CA VAL A 5 15.21 26.01 4.62
C VAL A 5 14.14 24.94 4.85
N TRP A 6 14.02 24.50 6.09
CA TRP A 6 13.06 23.50 6.50
C TRP A 6 12.04 24.09 7.47
N VAL A 7 10.78 23.81 7.26
CA VAL A 7 9.69 24.28 8.12
C VAL A 7 8.90 23.07 8.64
N ILE A 8 8.97 22.86 9.95
CA ILE A 8 8.18 21.83 10.63
C ILE A 8 6.81 22.44 10.95
N TRP A 9 5.79 22.01 10.21
CA TRP A 9 4.42 22.44 10.46
C TRP A 9 3.76 21.60 11.53
N GLY A 10 3.41 22.24 12.65
CA GLY A 10 2.94 21.59 13.88
C GLY A 10 4.01 21.59 14.97
N ALA A 11 3.95 22.58 15.86
CA ALA A 11 4.88 22.80 16.96
C ALA A 11 4.44 22.06 18.25
N GLY A 12 4.05 20.81 18.13
CA GLY A 12 3.72 19.89 19.20
C GLY A 12 4.80 18.82 19.42
N ASN A 13 4.51 17.81 20.23
CA ASN A 13 5.47 16.74 20.58
C ASN A 13 6.03 16.04 19.33
N ARG A 14 5.21 15.75 18.35
CA ARG A 14 5.68 15.12 17.08
C ARG A 14 6.61 16.04 16.28
N GLY A 15 6.32 17.35 16.26
CA GLY A 15 7.21 18.32 15.63
C GLY A 15 8.56 18.41 16.35
N LEU A 16 8.58 18.32 17.68
CA LEU A 16 9.82 18.26 18.47
C LEU A 16 10.61 16.96 18.24
N ASP A 17 9.95 15.84 18.08
CA ASP A 17 10.62 14.58 17.75
C ASP A 17 11.23 14.62 16.35
N LEU A 18 10.52 15.22 15.40
CA LEU A 18 11.01 15.41 14.04
C LEU A 18 12.19 16.38 13.99
N LEU A 19 12.16 17.45 14.80
CA LEU A 19 13.28 18.38 14.94
C LEU A 19 14.56 17.64 15.36
N LYS A 20 14.49 16.84 16.44
CA LYS A 20 15.64 16.05 16.91
C LYS A 20 16.21 15.16 15.81
N TYR A 21 15.36 14.58 14.99
CA TYR A 21 15.80 13.74 13.88
C TYR A 21 16.52 14.56 12.81
N ILE A 22 15.98 15.73 12.42
CA ILE A 22 16.57 16.58 11.37
C ILE A 22 17.92 17.13 11.84
N GLU A 23 18.02 17.63 13.09
CA GLU A 23 19.25 18.16 13.65
C GLU A 23 20.40 17.14 13.72
N THR A 24 20.08 15.85 13.75
CA THR A 24 21.10 14.78 13.73
C THR A 24 21.60 14.43 12.35
N MET A 25 20.84 14.74 11.30
CA MET A 25 21.10 14.26 9.95
C MET A 25 21.49 15.35 8.95
N TYR A 26 21.11 16.61 9.21
CA TYR A 26 21.24 17.68 8.23
C TYR A 26 21.64 19.00 8.88
N GLU A 27 22.56 19.70 8.26
CA GLU A 27 22.78 21.13 8.51
C GLU A 27 21.78 21.92 7.67
N ALA A 28 20.80 22.54 8.32
CA ALA A 28 19.74 23.28 7.65
C ALA A 28 19.20 24.39 8.55
N MET A 29 18.68 25.46 7.94
CA MET A 29 17.93 26.47 8.66
C MET A 29 16.52 25.96 8.94
N ILE A 30 16.15 25.81 10.22
CA ILE A 30 14.89 25.21 10.64
C ILE A 30 13.99 26.23 11.31
N TYR A 31 12.70 26.20 10.96
CA TYR A 31 11.62 26.93 11.60
C TYR A 31 10.51 25.99 12.03
N PHE A 32 9.77 26.36 13.08
CA PHE A 32 8.44 25.83 13.29
C PHE A 32 7.39 26.71 12.61
N ALA A 33 6.30 26.11 12.15
CA ALA A 33 5.07 26.82 11.81
C ALA A 33 3.87 26.14 12.48
N ASP A 34 2.90 26.92 12.91
CA ASP A 34 1.68 26.37 13.55
C ASP A 34 0.49 27.28 13.21
N ASN A 35 -0.70 26.67 13.08
CA ASN A 35 -1.94 27.42 12.91
C ASN A 35 -2.42 28.06 14.22
N ASP A 36 -1.91 27.61 15.37
CA ASP A 36 -2.20 28.19 16.67
C ASP A 36 -1.49 29.57 16.82
N VAL A 37 -2.28 30.60 16.81
CA VAL A 37 -1.80 32.01 16.92
C VAL A 37 -1.00 32.24 18.21
N GLN A 38 -1.28 31.49 19.27
CA GLN A 38 -0.57 31.66 20.56
C GLN A 38 0.87 31.15 20.48
N LYS A 39 1.17 30.24 19.56
CA LYS A 39 2.54 29.75 19.34
C LYS A 39 3.33 30.62 18.39
N GLN A 40 2.67 31.34 17.49
CA GLN A 40 3.33 32.21 16.51
C GLN A 40 4.11 33.33 17.21
N GLY A 41 5.33 33.58 16.75
CA GLY A 41 6.27 34.49 17.35
C GLY A 41 6.99 34.01 18.59
N THR A 42 6.63 32.84 19.15
CA THR A 42 7.31 32.24 20.30
C THR A 42 8.49 31.35 19.87
N LYS A 43 9.38 31.06 20.82
CA LYS A 43 10.47 30.09 20.62
C LYS A 43 10.09 28.76 21.21
N ILE A 44 10.16 27.71 20.41
CA ILE A 44 9.93 26.33 20.79
C ILE A 44 11.26 25.58 20.58
N ASN A 45 11.87 25.08 21.65
CA ASN A 45 13.21 24.51 21.64
C ASN A 45 14.25 25.42 20.96
N ASN A 46 14.25 26.71 21.32
CA ASN A 46 15.09 27.80 20.74
C ASN A 46 14.84 28.15 19.27
N ILE A 47 13.93 27.49 18.59
CA ILE A 47 13.53 27.75 17.19
C ILE A 47 12.27 28.58 17.18
N VAL A 48 12.25 29.60 16.32
CA VAL A 48 11.10 30.49 16.19
C VAL A 48 9.94 29.76 15.50
N CYS A 49 8.75 29.87 16.07
CA CYS A 49 7.51 29.44 15.44
C CYS A 49 6.91 30.61 14.64
N ILE A 50 6.79 30.43 13.35
CA ILE A 50 6.34 31.48 12.41
C ILE A 50 4.91 31.22 11.92
N SER A 51 4.27 32.23 11.42
CA SER A 51 2.97 32.16 10.77
C SER A 51 3.10 31.70 9.31
N ARG A 52 1.99 31.25 8.71
CA ARG A 52 1.93 30.88 7.27
C ARG A 52 2.45 32.01 6.36
N ASN A 53 2.09 33.25 6.66
CA ASN A 53 2.48 34.39 5.85
C ASN A 53 4.00 34.68 5.94
N GLU A 54 4.63 34.29 7.01
CA GLU A 54 6.08 34.43 7.18
C GLU A 54 6.84 33.34 6.45
N VAL A 55 6.31 32.11 6.41
CA VAL A 55 6.90 31.01 5.62
C VAL A 55 7.10 31.39 4.16
N SER A 56 6.09 32.03 3.55
CA SER A 56 6.14 32.51 2.16
C SER A 56 7.17 33.61 1.90
N LYS A 57 7.69 34.25 2.95
CA LYS A 57 8.69 35.33 2.85
C LYS A 57 10.13 34.84 3.08
N ILE A 58 10.30 33.66 3.66
CA ILE A 58 11.62 33.14 4.03
C ILE A 58 12.31 32.50 2.83
N SER A 59 11.61 31.66 2.10
CA SER A 59 12.16 30.98 0.92
C SER A 59 11.05 30.44 0.02
N ASP A 60 11.18 30.67 -1.29
CA ASP A 60 10.32 30.06 -2.30
C ASP A 60 10.57 28.55 -2.44
N HIS A 61 11.66 28.03 -1.87
CA HIS A 61 12.08 26.65 -1.90
C HIS A 61 12.08 25.99 -0.52
N ALA A 62 11.33 26.55 0.44
CA ALA A 62 11.20 25.94 1.76
C ALA A 62 10.54 24.56 1.67
N ILE A 63 11.15 23.58 2.34
CA ILE A 63 10.59 22.23 2.47
C ILE A 63 9.71 22.21 3.71
N ILE A 64 8.42 21.97 3.51
CA ILE A 64 7.42 21.92 4.59
C ILE A 64 7.22 20.48 5.04
N LEU A 65 7.49 20.21 6.30
CA LEU A 65 7.31 18.90 6.92
C LEU A 65 6.06 18.92 7.80
N VAL A 66 5.02 18.20 7.39
CA VAL A 66 3.75 18.17 8.12
C VAL A 66 3.83 17.17 9.26
N SER A 67 3.89 17.63 10.52
CA SER A 67 4.10 16.77 11.68
C SER A 67 2.82 16.24 12.37
N PRO A 68 1.63 16.89 12.29
CA PRO A 68 0.42 16.35 12.91
C PRO A 68 -0.03 15.05 12.28
N TYR A 69 -0.49 14.11 13.12
CA TYR A 69 -0.94 12.78 12.69
C TYR A 69 -2.24 12.85 11.87
N ARG A 70 -2.31 12.05 10.78
CA ARG A 70 -3.49 11.95 9.89
C ARG A 70 -4.00 13.31 9.40
N SER A 71 -3.09 14.16 9.02
CA SER A 71 -3.36 15.56 8.63
C SER A 71 -3.53 15.73 7.12
N LYS A 72 -4.31 14.85 6.46
CA LYS A 72 -4.56 14.92 5.02
C LYS A 72 -5.07 16.30 4.59
N ASP A 73 -6.05 16.85 5.31
CA ASP A 73 -6.63 18.16 5.00
C ASP A 73 -5.59 19.29 5.13
N LEU A 74 -4.73 19.21 6.14
CA LEU A 74 -3.65 20.18 6.34
C LEU A 74 -2.60 20.05 5.22
N TYR A 75 -2.23 18.83 4.84
CA TYR A 75 -1.33 18.59 3.72
C TYR A 75 -1.88 19.15 2.41
N GLU A 76 -3.13 18.85 2.09
CA GLU A 76 -3.79 19.35 0.87
C GLU A 76 -3.91 20.89 0.87
N ASP A 77 -4.18 21.48 2.02
CA ASP A 77 -4.22 22.93 2.16
C ASP A 77 -2.84 23.57 1.95
N LEU A 78 -1.81 23.02 2.59
CA LEU A 78 -0.45 23.53 2.45
C LEU A 78 0.12 23.35 1.03
N HIS A 79 -0.16 22.22 0.40
CA HIS A 79 0.32 21.91 -0.95
C HIS A 79 -0.25 22.86 -2.04
N ARG A 80 -1.34 23.58 -1.74
CA ARG A 80 -1.86 24.65 -2.62
C ARG A 80 -0.99 25.89 -2.64
N TYR A 81 -0.20 26.13 -1.60
CA TYR A 81 0.59 27.35 -1.41
C TYR A 81 2.09 27.12 -1.49
N PHE A 82 2.54 25.91 -1.22
CA PHE A 82 3.96 25.55 -1.16
C PHE A 82 4.26 24.38 -2.09
N PRO A 83 5.31 24.47 -2.92
CA PRO A 83 5.63 23.43 -3.90
C PRO A 83 6.22 22.15 -3.26
N TYR A 84 6.86 22.28 -2.11
CA TYR A 84 7.57 21.19 -1.45
C TYR A 84 6.95 20.88 -0.08
N VAL A 85 5.88 20.08 -0.05
CA VAL A 85 5.22 19.67 1.19
C VAL A 85 5.34 18.15 1.35
N VAL A 86 5.89 17.73 2.48
CA VAL A 86 6.08 16.33 2.85
C VAL A 86 5.00 15.93 3.85
N PRO A 87 4.11 14.99 3.52
CA PRO A 87 3.04 14.55 4.41
C PRO A 87 3.55 13.76 5.61
N ASP A 88 2.78 13.75 6.69
CA ASP A 88 3.08 13.06 7.94
C ASP A 88 3.36 11.56 7.78
N ILE A 89 2.69 10.88 6.86
CA ILE A 89 2.90 9.45 6.61
C ILE A 89 4.32 9.14 6.15
N ILE A 90 4.93 10.03 5.33
CA ILE A 90 6.34 9.86 4.93
C ILE A 90 7.25 10.07 6.13
N LEU A 91 6.93 11.05 6.98
CA LEU A 91 7.69 11.31 8.21
C LEU A 91 7.54 10.16 9.22
N GLU A 92 6.39 9.49 9.26
CA GLU A 92 6.19 8.28 10.06
C GLU A 92 7.07 7.13 9.57
N ILE A 93 7.12 6.90 8.28
CA ILE A 93 8.00 5.89 7.68
C ILE A 93 9.45 6.18 8.05
N LEU A 94 9.90 7.43 7.89
CA LEU A 94 11.27 7.84 8.21
C LEU A 94 11.59 7.79 9.71
N ASN A 95 10.61 8.04 10.59
CA ASN A 95 10.78 8.07 12.04
C ASN A 95 10.55 6.71 12.71
N TYR A 96 9.69 5.88 12.12
CA TYR A 96 9.31 4.57 12.65
C TYR A 96 10.44 3.53 12.49
N TYR A 97 11.09 3.52 11.36
CA TYR A 97 12.12 2.53 11.03
C TYR A 97 13.34 2.56 11.96
N PRO A 98 13.91 3.71 12.34
CA PRO A 98 15.02 3.72 13.30
C PRO A 98 14.62 3.32 14.73
N LYS A 99 13.36 3.57 15.15
CA LYS A 99 12.88 3.29 16.50
C LYS A 99 12.36 1.87 16.71
N ALA A 100 11.73 1.29 15.71
CA ALA A 100 11.07 -0.02 15.85
C ALA A 100 12.06 -1.19 15.97
N ASN A 101 13.27 -1.08 15.45
CA ASN A 101 14.15 -2.22 15.31
C ASN A 101 15.53 -2.09 15.92
N GLY A 102 15.89 -0.97 16.56
CA GLY A 102 17.27 -0.78 17.02
C GLY A 102 18.31 -0.90 15.90
N PHE A 103 17.87 -0.92 14.65
CA PHE A 103 18.73 -0.95 13.49
C PHE A 103 19.28 0.46 13.26
N ASN A 104 20.50 0.68 13.74
CA ASN A 104 21.35 1.62 13.05
C ASN A 104 21.41 1.14 11.58
N ASN A 105 21.10 2.00 10.63
CA ASN A 105 21.34 1.73 9.21
C ASN A 105 22.86 1.57 9.04
N PHE A 106 23.36 0.38 9.37
CA PHE A 106 24.77 0.02 9.23
C PHE A 106 25.19 0.07 7.74
N MET A 107 24.21 -0.02 6.86
CA MET A 107 24.41 0.02 5.41
C MET A 107 23.63 1.16 4.76
N PRO A 108 24.24 1.90 3.83
CA PRO A 108 23.54 2.92 3.04
C PRO A 108 22.31 2.34 2.32
N LEU A 109 21.33 3.19 2.05
CA LEU A 109 20.20 2.82 1.20
C LEU A 109 20.69 2.28 -0.14
N GLY A 110 20.09 1.20 -0.62
CA GLY A 110 20.48 0.55 -1.89
C GLY A 110 21.76 -0.29 -1.83
N HIS A 111 22.41 -0.36 -0.66
CA HIS A 111 23.53 -1.29 -0.49
C HIS A 111 23.03 -2.74 -0.56
N PHE A 112 23.86 -3.66 -1.04
CA PHE A 112 23.52 -5.08 -1.19
C PHE A 112 22.91 -5.73 0.07
N TYR A 113 23.34 -5.31 1.25
CA TYR A 113 22.77 -5.76 2.53
C TYR A 113 21.69 -4.82 3.10
N SER A 114 21.30 -3.77 2.37
CA SER A 114 20.19 -2.91 2.77
C SER A 114 18.86 -3.52 2.34
N LEU A 115 17.92 -3.62 3.27
CA LEU A 115 16.53 -3.97 2.96
C LEU A 115 15.78 -2.84 2.24
N TYR A 116 16.38 -1.65 2.19
CA TYR A 116 15.76 -0.45 1.63
C TYR A 116 16.46 -0.08 0.31
N PRO A 117 15.67 0.16 -0.76
CA PRO A 117 16.22 0.63 -2.02
C PRO A 117 16.74 2.07 -1.89
N ASP A 118 17.76 2.40 -2.67
CA ASP A 118 18.11 3.78 -2.92
C ASP A 118 17.08 4.41 -3.87
N MET A 119 16.24 5.29 -3.34
CA MET A 119 15.16 5.92 -4.10
C MET A 119 15.68 6.83 -5.19
N GLU A 120 16.87 7.45 -5.03
CA GLU A 120 17.48 8.27 -6.07
C GLU A 120 18.00 7.39 -7.23
N ALA A 121 18.70 6.31 -6.90
CA ALA A 121 19.12 5.33 -7.88
C ALA A 121 17.92 4.64 -8.53
N GLY A 122 16.86 4.36 -7.75
CA GLY A 122 15.58 3.82 -8.23
C GLY A 122 14.94 4.71 -9.28
N GLY A 123 14.85 6.02 -9.04
CA GLY A 123 14.29 6.97 -10.01
C GLY A 123 15.09 7.08 -11.30
N LYS A 124 16.42 7.01 -11.22
CA LYS A 124 17.29 6.94 -12.42
C LYS A 124 17.09 5.64 -13.20
N PHE A 125 16.93 4.52 -12.48
CA PHE A 125 16.66 3.21 -13.07
C PHE A 125 15.28 3.17 -13.72
N GLU A 126 14.26 3.71 -13.07
CA GLU A 126 12.89 3.78 -13.59
C GLU A 126 12.84 4.52 -14.92
N LYS A 127 13.51 5.68 -15.03
CA LYS A 127 13.58 6.43 -16.28
C LYS A 127 14.22 5.59 -17.41
N LYS A 128 15.34 4.93 -17.12
CA LYS A 128 16.01 4.04 -18.07
C LYS A 128 15.13 2.83 -18.42
N TYR A 129 14.42 2.27 -17.44
CA TYR A 129 13.50 1.14 -17.63
C TYR A 129 12.32 1.52 -18.51
N LEU A 130 11.73 2.69 -18.31
CA LEU A 130 10.63 3.20 -19.14
C LEU A 130 11.09 3.44 -20.60
N GLU A 131 12.34 3.91 -20.80
CA GLU A 131 12.93 4.02 -22.12
C GLU A 131 13.12 2.63 -22.78
N LEU A 132 13.53 1.63 -22.01
CA LEU A 132 13.66 0.25 -22.48
C LEU A 132 12.30 -0.39 -22.80
N CYS A 133 11.27 -0.15 -21.99
CA CYS A 133 9.91 -0.66 -22.22
C CYS A 133 9.24 -0.05 -23.45
N ARG A 134 9.68 1.13 -23.87
CA ARG A 134 9.20 1.79 -25.10
C ARG A 134 9.92 1.32 -26.38
N SER A 135 10.99 0.54 -26.22
CA SER A 135 11.70 -0.05 -27.36
C SER A 135 11.03 -1.38 -27.73
N ASP A 136 10.86 -1.66 -29.04
CA ASP A 136 10.40 -2.95 -29.59
C ASP A 136 11.44 -4.07 -29.37
N ARG A 137 11.88 -4.25 -28.13
CA ARG A 137 12.82 -5.31 -27.79
C ARG A 137 12.06 -6.58 -27.43
N GLU A 138 12.37 -7.65 -28.10
CA GLU A 138 11.98 -8.98 -27.64
C GLU A 138 12.64 -9.23 -26.27
N VAL A 139 11.82 -9.59 -25.30
CA VAL A 139 12.31 -10.09 -24.01
C VAL A 139 12.71 -11.54 -24.25
N LEU A 140 14.02 -11.77 -24.40
CA LEU A 140 14.58 -13.09 -24.65
C LEU A 140 14.21 -14.05 -23.49
N ASP A 141 13.91 -15.28 -23.84
CA ASP A 141 13.61 -16.39 -22.92
C ASP A 141 12.34 -16.24 -22.07
N ILE A 142 11.49 -15.26 -22.33
CA ILE A 142 10.17 -15.14 -21.70
C ILE A 142 9.07 -15.33 -22.74
N ASN A 143 8.33 -16.43 -22.64
CA ASN A 143 7.11 -16.61 -23.42
C ASN A 143 5.92 -15.95 -22.71
N PHE A 144 5.47 -14.82 -23.24
CA PHE A 144 4.32 -14.11 -22.70
C PHE A 144 2.97 -14.79 -22.98
N ASN A 145 2.91 -15.81 -23.82
CA ASN A 145 1.66 -16.48 -24.21
C ASN A 145 0.57 -15.47 -24.65
N ILE A 146 0.93 -14.52 -25.49
CA ILE A 146 0.06 -13.37 -25.86
C ILE A 146 -1.30 -13.82 -26.37
N GLU A 147 -1.35 -14.86 -27.23
CA GLU A 147 -2.62 -15.39 -27.76
C GLU A 147 -3.53 -15.87 -26.64
N THR A 148 -2.96 -16.59 -25.65
CA THR A 148 -3.72 -17.07 -24.49
C THR A 148 -4.21 -15.90 -23.64
N GLN A 149 -3.39 -14.87 -23.41
CA GLN A 149 -3.81 -13.68 -22.67
C GLN A 149 -4.96 -12.94 -23.38
N LEU A 150 -4.90 -12.82 -24.71
CA LEU A 150 -5.95 -12.20 -25.49
C LEU A 150 -7.25 -13.02 -25.47
N ASP A 151 -7.17 -14.35 -25.51
CA ASP A 151 -8.33 -15.24 -25.36
C ASP A 151 -9.01 -15.04 -23.99
N TYR A 152 -8.23 -14.97 -22.92
CA TYR A 152 -8.77 -14.63 -21.59
C TYR A 152 -9.43 -13.25 -21.56
N LEU A 153 -8.83 -12.26 -22.19
CA LEU A 153 -9.39 -10.91 -22.25
C LEU A 153 -10.75 -10.89 -23.00
N GLU A 154 -10.89 -11.63 -24.09
CA GLU A 154 -12.18 -11.74 -24.78
C GLU A 154 -13.23 -12.42 -23.90
N LYS A 155 -12.90 -13.52 -23.21
CA LYS A 155 -13.79 -14.16 -22.23
C LYS A 155 -14.20 -13.21 -21.10
N MET A 156 -13.27 -12.39 -20.60
CA MET A 156 -13.58 -11.37 -19.58
C MET A 156 -14.53 -10.29 -20.11
N LYS A 157 -14.38 -9.88 -21.38
CA LYS A 157 -15.30 -8.94 -22.01
C LYS A 157 -16.72 -9.49 -22.09
N GLU A 158 -16.88 -10.78 -22.42
CA GLU A 158 -18.18 -11.44 -22.43
C GLU A 158 -18.84 -11.48 -21.06
N LEU A 159 -18.04 -11.66 -19.99
CA LEU A 159 -18.51 -11.69 -18.61
C LEU A 159 -18.81 -10.30 -18.02
N ARG A 160 -18.30 -9.23 -18.63
CA ARG A 160 -18.41 -7.85 -18.10
C ARG A 160 -19.84 -7.43 -17.75
N PRO A 161 -20.90 -7.74 -18.53
CA PRO A 161 -22.27 -7.33 -18.18
C PRO A 161 -22.80 -7.94 -16.86
N SER A 162 -22.15 -9.01 -16.39
CA SER A 162 -22.51 -9.71 -15.15
C SER A 162 -21.53 -9.42 -13.98
N LEU A 163 -20.72 -8.37 -14.10
CA LEU A 163 -19.86 -7.94 -13.01
C LEU A 163 -20.70 -7.62 -11.76
N PRO A 164 -20.27 -8.06 -10.55
CA PRO A 164 -20.98 -7.73 -9.33
C PRO A 164 -21.11 -6.22 -9.12
N ALA A 165 -22.25 -5.77 -8.65
CA ALA A 165 -22.47 -4.39 -8.24
C ALA A 165 -21.92 -4.20 -6.82
N TRP A 166 -20.60 -4.23 -6.69
CA TRP A 166 -19.93 -3.96 -5.42
C TRP A 166 -20.15 -2.51 -4.98
N THR A 167 -20.22 -2.30 -3.70
CA THR A 167 -20.44 -0.99 -3.07
C THR A 167 -19.28 -0.64 -2.14
N ASP A 168 -19.20 0.61 -1.71
CA ASP A 168 -18.26 1.02 -0.68
C ASP A 168 -18.77 0.68 0.75
N GLU A 169 -17.96 0.97 1.77
CA GLU A 169 -18.32 0.69 3.17
C GLU A 169 -19.60 1.40 3.62
N SER A 170 -19.89 2.58 3.08
CA SER A 170 -21.08 3.35 3.48
C SER A 170 -22.40 2.64 3.13
N GLU A 171 -22.40 1.82 2.10
CA GLU A 171 -23.53 1.03 1.65
C GLU A 171 -23.50 -0.44 2.09
N ARG A 172 -22.51 -0.84 2.87
CA ARG A 172 -22.27 -2.23 3.29
C ARG A 172 -23.50 -2.91 3.90
N ALA A 173 -24.26 -2.19 4.71
CA ALA A 173 -25.46 -2.74 5.36
C ALA A 173 -26.55 -3.20 4.37
N ASN A 174 -26.53 -2.66 3.15
CA ASN A 174 -27.48 -2.97 2.08
C ASN A 174 -26.89 -3.87 1.01
N SER A 175 -25.57 -4.12 1.05
CA SER A 175 -24.88 -4.96 0.08
C SER A 175 -25.01 -6.44 0.45
N LYS A 176 -25.27 -7.27 -0.56
CA LYS A 176 -25.18 -8.73 -0.41
C LYS A 176 -23.74 -9.24 -0.50
N TYR A 177 -22.85 -8.42 -1.06
CA TYR A 177 -21.44 -8.75 -1.28
C TYR A 177 -20.59 -8.43 -0.05
N ARG A 178 -19.48 -9.17 0.11
CA ARG A 178 -18.46 -8.96 1.15
C ARG A 178 -17.45 -7.91 0.72
N TYR A 179 -17.10 -7.93 -0.58
CA TYR A 179 -16.09 -7.04 -1.13
C TYR A 179 -16.60 -5.59 -1.17
N GLN A 180 -15.70 -4.65 -0.89
CA GLN A 180 -15.97 -3.21 -0.86
C GLN A 180 -15.04 -2.48 -1.83
N THR A 181 -15.57 -1.51 -2.58
CA THR A 181 -14.83 -0.79 -3.64
C THR A 181 -13.78 0.17 -3.12
N ASP A 182 -13.86 0.55 -1.84
CA ASP A 182 -12.90 1.38 -1.12
C ASP A 182 -11.83 0.57 -0.35
N ALA A 183 -11.79 -0.74 -0.56
CA ALA A 183 -10.73 -1.61 -0.04
C ALA A 183 -9.36 -1.17 -0.59
N THR A 184 -8.49 -0.71 0.30
CA THR A 184 -7.18 -0.14 -0.09
C THR A 184 -6.15 -1.20 -0.47
N ALA A 185 -6.26 -2.41 0.08
CA ALA A 185 -5.29 -3.50 -0.13
C ALA A 185 -5.56 -4.36 -1.36
N PHE A 186 -6.78 -4.31 -1.91
CA PHE A 186 -7.18 -5.08 -3.09
C PHE A 186 -8.16 -4.23 -3.91
N CYS A 187 -7.69 -3.56 -4.93
CA CYS A 187 -8.46 -2.55 -5.64
C CYS A 187 -9.48 -3.16 -6.63
N VAL A 188 -10.41 -2.34 -7.11
CA VAL A 188 -11.48 -2.80 -8.00
C VAL A 188 -10.97 -3.51 -9.27
N PRO A 189 -9.90 -3.06 -9.95
CA PRO A 189 -9.30 -3.81 -11.05
C PRO A 189 -8.85 -5.23 -10.65
N ASP A 190 -8.18 -5.38 -9.50
CA ASP A 190 -7.72 -6.69 -9.00
C ASP A 190 -8.91 -7.60 -8.71
N ALA A 191 -9.92 -7.06 -8.01
CA ALA A 191 -11.17 -7.75 -7.71
C ALA A 191 -11.90 -8.22 -8.99
N THR A 192 -11.93 -7.36 -9.99
CA THR A 192 -12.54 -7.66 -11.30
C THR A 192 -11.80 -8.79 -12.02
N CYS A 193 -10.48 -8.73 -12.04
CA CYS A 193 -9.65 -9.77 -12.65
C CYS A 193 -9.82 -11.12 -11.92
N LEU A 194 -9.72 -11.12 -10.60
CA LEU A 194 -9.89 -12.33 -9.80
C LEU A 194 -11.27 -12.96 -10.01
N HIS A 195 -12.33 -12.14 -9.94
CA HIS A 195 -13.70 -12.59 -10.20
C HIS A 195 -13.85 -13.27 -11.56
N PHE A 196 -13.32 -12.67 -12.62
CA PHE A 196 -13.43 -13.24 -13.96
C PHE A 196 -12.59 -14.51 -14.12
N ILE A 197 -11.37 -14.55 -13.58
CA ILE A 197 -10.52 -15.74 -13.61
C ILE A 197 -11.22 -16.91 -12.92
N LEU A 198 -11.77 -16.71 -11.74
CA LEU A 198 -12.51 -17.73 -11.01
C LEU A 198 -13.71 -18.26 -11.83
N ARG A 199 -14.44 -17.39 -12.51
CA ARG A 199 -15.57 -17.78 -13.35
C ARG A 199 -15.16 -18.51 -14.64
N ILE A 200 -14.05 -18.09 -15.25
CA ILE A 200 -13.54 -18.74 -16.47
C ILE A 200 -12.97 -20.12 -16.16
N LEU A 201 -12.21 -20.24 -15.08
CA LEU A 201 -11.56 -21.49 -14.69
C LEU A 201 -12.53 -22.47 -14.02
N ASN A 202 -13.52 -21.94 -13.28
CA ASN A 202 -14.48 -22.71 -12.50
C ASN A 202 -13.78 -23.83 -11.68
N PRO A 203 -12.84 -23.47 -10.81
CA PRO A 203 -12.01 -24.45 -10.09
C PRO A 203 -12.85 -25.23 -9.08
N LYS A 204 -12.45 -26.47 -8.80
CA LYS A 204 -13.04 -27.27 -7.72
C LYS A 204 -12.49 -26.82 -6.35
N ARG A 205 -11.21 -26.44 -6.31
CA ARG A 205 -10.53 -26.01 -5.08
C ARG A 205 -9.75 -24.73 -5.31
N LEU A 206 -9.71 -23.93 -4.27
CA LEU A 206 -8.83 -22.79 -4.19
C LEU A 206 -8.16 -22.78 -2.82
N ILE A 207 -6.82 -22.71 -2.80
CA ILE A 207 -6.04 -22.43 -1.59
C ILE A 207 -5.50 -21.02 -1.72
N GLU A 208 -5.85 -20.16 -0.77
CA GLU A 208 -5.37 -18.77 -0.70
C GLU A 208 -4.33 -18.63 0.43
N VAL A 209 -3.15 -18.14 0.08
CA VAL A 209 -2.08 -17.81 1.01
C VAL A 209 -2.04 -16.31 1.22
N GLY A 210 -2.37 -15.88 2.44
CA GLY A 210 -2.69 -14.50 2.75
C GLY A 210 -4.17 -14.22 2.49
N SER A 211 -4.91 -13.88 3.53
CA SER A 211 -6.35 -13.63 3.42
C SER A 211 -6.69 -12.16 3.66
N GLY A 212 -7.71 -11.68 2.96
CA GLY A 212 -8.13 -10.30 3.07
C GLY A 212 -9.29 -9.95 2.13
N TRP A 213 -9.19 -8.83 1.46
CA TRP A 213 -10.20 -8.39 0.51
C TRP A 213 -10.28 -9.25 -0.75
N SER A 214 -9.19 -9.92 -1.14
CA SER A 214 -9.19 -10.98 -2.16
C SER A 214 -10.09 -12.15 -1.78
N SER A 215 -10.05 -12.54 -0.50
CA SER A 215 -10.95 -13.59 0.04
C SER A 215 -12.41 -13.19 -0.05
N ALA A 216 -12.73 -11.90 0.13
CA ALA A 216 -14.09 -11.38 -0.06
C ALA A 216 -14.58 -11.61 -1.49
N VAL A 217 -13.75 -11.31 -2.49
CA VAL A 217 -14.06 -11.53 -3.92
C VAL A 217 -14.20 -13.01 -4.21
N THR A 218 -13.31 -13.84 -3.68
CA THR A 218 -13.34 -15.30 -3.83
C THR A 218 -14.64 -15.89 -3.31
N LEU A 219 -15.02 -15.55 -2.08
CA LEU A 219 -16.25 -16.03 -1.45
C LEU A 219 -17.51 -15.50 -2.14
N ASP A 220 -17.53 -14.21 -2.53
CA ASP A 220 -18.65 -13.64 -3.27
C ASP A 220 -18.82 -14.31 -4.64
N THR A 221 -17.72 -14.58 -5.33
CA THR A 221 -17.76 -15.29 -6.62
C THR A 221 -18.25 -16.70 -6.44
N ASN A 222 -17.77 -17.41 -5.42
CA ASN A 222 -18.22 -18.76 -5.12
C ASN A 222 -19.72 -18.83 -4.80
N GLU A 223 -20.19 -17.95 -3.93
CA GLU A 223 -21.60 -17.90 -3.49
C GLU A 223 -22.54 -17.54 -4.65
N PHE A 224 -22.27 -16.44 -5.36
CA PHE A 224 -23.24 -15.86 -6.29
C PHE A 224 -23.10 -16.32 -7.74
N TYR A 225 -21.95 -16.92 -8.11
CA TYR A 225 -21.66 -17.24 -9.51
C TYR A 225 -21.22 -18.70 -9.73
N LEU A 226 -20.73 -19.39 -8.70
CA LEU A 226 -20.30 -20.78 -8.76
C LEU A 226 -21.16 -21.71 -7.89
N ASN A 227 -22.28 -21.25 -7.36
CA ASN A 227 -23.22 -22.03 -6.55
C ASN A 227 -22.58 -22.72 -5.32
N ASN A 228 -21.57 -22.12 -4.71
CA ASN A 228 -20.75 -22.69 -3.63
C ASN A 228 -20.12 -24.04 -3.97
N ALA A 229 -19.78 -24.27 -5.25
CA ALA A 229 -19.20 -25.52 -5.71
C ALA A 229 -17.69 -25.61 -5.49
N MET A 230 -17.03 -24.49 -5.24
CA MET A 230 -15.59 -24.41 -4.99
C MET A 230 -15.29 -24.60 -3.50
N GLU A 231 -14.42 -25.56 -3.19
CA GLU A 231 -13.84 -25.71 -1.86
C GLU A 231 -12.78 -24.62 -1.65
N VAL A 232 -12.91 -23.84 -0.58
CA VAL A 232 -12.02 -22.71 -0.31
C VAL A 232 -11.25 -22.93 0.98
N SER A 233 -9.94 -22.76 0.92
CA SER A 233 -9.04 -22.88 2.06
C SER A 233 -8.14 -21.67 2.17
N PHE A 234 -7.89 -21.21 3.40
CA PHE A 234 -7.04 -20.05 3.70
C PHE A 234 -5.84 -20.48 4.54
N ILE A 235 -4.68 -19.89 4.27
CA ILE A 235 -3.48 -19.96 5.12
C ILE A 235 -3.19 -18.53 5.54
N GLU A 236 -3.47 -18.22 6.83
CA GLU A 236 -3.42 -16.85 7.33
C GLU A 236 -3.11 -16.83 8.84
N PRO A 237 -1.95 -16.34 9.25
CA PRO A 237 -1.60 -16.26 10.67
C PRO A 237 -2.43 -15.22 11.45
N TYR A 238 -2.91 -14.15 10.78
CA TYR A 238 -3.61 -13.02 11.41
C TYR A 238 -4.97 -12.74 10.75
N PRO A 239 -5.97 -13.61 10.91
CA PRO A 239 -7.21 -13.60 10.13
C PRO A 239 -8.22 -12.52 10.56
N ASP A 240 -7.79 -11.40 11.12
CA ASP A 240 -8.70 -10.37 11.64
C ASP A 240 -9.54 -9.72 10.53
N THR A 241 -8.96 -9.49 9.36
CA THR A 241 -9.69 -8.98 8.20
C THR A 241 -10.65 -10.02 7.66
N LEU A 242 -10.20 -11.26 7.50
CA LEU A 242 -11.04 -12.38 7.05
C LEU A 242 -12.27 -12.54 7.98
N ASN A 243 -12.05 -12.55 9.30
CA ASN A 243 -13.12 -12.70 10.27
C ASN A 243 -14.20 -11.60 10.19
N LYS A 244 -13.84 -10.39 9.73
CA LYS A 244 -14.79 -9.27 9.55
C LYS A 244 -15.66 -9.41 8.30
N ILE A 245 -15.16 -10.10 7.27
CA ILE A 245 -15.84 -10.26 5.99
C ILE A 245 -16.63 -11.55 5.88
N LEU A 246 -16.31 -12.56 6.68
CA LEU A 246 -17.01 -13.83 6.69
C LEU A 246 -18.48 -13.68 7.10
N LYS A 247 -19.35 -14.41 6.41
CA LYS A 247 -20.74 -14.62 6.80
C LYS A 247 -20.85 -15.90 7.62
N LYS A 248 -21.90 -15.99 8.43
CA LYS A 248 -22.12 -17.13 9.32
C LYS A 248 -22.29 -18.46 8.58
N GLU A 249 -22.77 -18.37 7.34
CA GLU A 249 -23.07 -19.51 6.47
C GLU A 249 -21.88 -19.96 5.63
N ASP A 250 -20.76 -19.24 5.68
CA ASP A 250 -19.58 -19.56 4.87
C ASP A 250 -18.96 -20.91 5.29
N THR A 251 -18.64 -21.70 4.27
CA THR A 251 -17.92 -22.95 4.45
C THR A 251 -16.50 -22.78 3.89
N TYR A 252 -15.52 -22.95 4.75
CA TYR A 252 -14.11 -22.80 4.41
C TYR A 252 -13.25 -23.60 5.39
N GLU A 253 -12.01 -23.87 4.99
CA GLU A 253 -10.93 -24.30 5.90
C GLU A 253 -9.97 -23.15 6.16
N ILE A 254 -9.44 -23.04 7.37
CA ILE A 254 -8.40 -22.07 7.69
C ILE A 254 -7.26 -22.69 8.49
N LYS A 255 -6.03 -22.49 8.03
CA LYS A 255 -4.80 -22.74 8.77
C LYS A 255 -4.28 -21.43 9.33
N LYS A 256 -4.40 -21.26 10.65
CA LYS A 256 -3.93 -20.04 11.38
C LYS A 256 -2.44 -20.15 11.68
N CYS A 257 -1.62 -20.16 10.64
CA CYS A 257 -0.17 -20.26 10.73
C CYS A 257 0.49 -19.55 9.55
N GLY A 258 1.80 -19.33 9.64
CA GLY A 258 2.59 -18.87 8.50
C GLY A 258 2.70 -19.96 7.41
N LEU A 259 2.99 -19.55 6.18
CA LEU A 259 3.18 -20.50 5.07
C LEU A 259 4.31 -21.49 5.35
N GLU A 260 5.36 -21.03 6.04
CA GLU A 260 6.51 -21.81 6.45
C GLU A 260 6.17 -23.01 7.38
N ASP A 261 5.03 -22.94 8.05
CA ASP A 261 4.55 -23.98 8.99
C ASP A 261 3.58 -24.98 8.31
N VAL A 262 3.26 -24.78 7.04
CA VAL A 262 2.37 -25.66 6.29
C VAL A 262 3.18 -26.74 5.57
N ASP A 263 2.86 -28.01 5.83
CA ASP A 263 3.48 -29.11 5.13
C ASP A 263 3.16 -29.08 3.64
N LEU A 264 4.16 -29.32 2.79
CA LEU A 264 4.01 -29.29 1.33
C LEU A 264 2.96 -30.28 0.82
N SER A 265 2.75 -31.40 1.52
CA SER A 265 1.72 -32.39 1.18
C SER A 265 0.30 -31.81 1.22
N TYR A 266 0.09 -30.70 1.94
CA TYR A 266 -1.20 -30.00 1.95
C TYR A 266 -1.60 -29.49 0.56
N PHE A 267 -0.63 -29.11 -0.25
CA PHE A 267 -0.87 -28.61 -1.61
C PHE A 267 -1.04 -29.72 -2.65
N GLU A 268 -0.70 -30.96 -2.31
CA GLU A 268 -0.87 -32.11 -3.19
C GLU A 268 -2.33 -32.45 -3.48
N GLN A 269 -3.26 -31.90 -2.70
CA GLN A 269 -4.70 -32.02 -2.98
C GLN A 269 -5.16 -31.23 -4.22
N LEU A 270 -4.36 -30.25 -4.70
CA LEU A 270 -4.69 -29.49 -5.89
C LEU A 270 -4.50 -30.32 -7.14
N GLU A 271 -5.52 -30.29 -7.98
CA GLU A 271 -5.55 -30.99 -9.28
C GLU A 271 -5.44 -29.97 -10.42
N LYS A 272 -5.32 -30.48 -11.64
CA LYS A 272 -5.33 -29.61 -12.84
C LYS A 272 -6.64 -28.82 -12.92
N GLY A 273 -6.54 -27.50 -12.94
CA GLY A 273 -7.65 -26.54 -12.98
C GLY A 273 -8.00 -25.96 -11.61
N ASP A 274 -7.43 -26.50 -10.53
CA ASP A 274 -7.53 -25.85 -9.22
C ASP A 274 -6.58 -24.65 -9.11
N ILE A 275 -6.78 -23.80 -8.11
CA ILE A 275 -6.04 -22.56 -7.94
C ILE A 275 -5.27 -22.55 -6.62
N LEU A 276 -3.97 -22.29 -6.71
CA LEU A 276 -3.18 -21.78 -5.61
C LEU A 276 -3.01 -20.26 -5.79
N PHE A 277 -3.68 -19.48 -4.97
CA PHE A 277 -3.62 -18.02 -4.99
C PHE A 277 -2.70 -17.54 -3.88
N ILE A 278 -1.60 -16.88 -4.25
CA ILE A 278 -0.59 -16.40 -3.30
C ILE A 278 -0.59 -14.88 -3.32
N ASP A 279 -1.11 -14.28 -2.26
CA ASP A 279 -1.12 -12.85 -2.01
C ASP A 279 -0.73 -12.59 -0.54
N SER A 280 0.54 -12.80 -0.25
CA SER A 280 1.09 -12.78 1.10
C SER A 280 1.91 -11.50 1.38
N THR A 281 2.89 -11.57 2.25
CA THR A 281 3.68 -10.41 2.72
C THR A 281 4.55 -9.74 1.64
N HIS A 282 4.65 -10.32 0.43
CA HIS A 282 5.53 -9.85 -0.66
C HIS A 282 7.03 -9.79 -0.29
N VAL A 283 7.40 -10.45 0.79
CA VAL A 283 8.79 -10.54 1.26
C VAL A 283 9.29 -11.96 1.05
N SER A 284 10.35 -12.11 0.27
CA SER A 284 11.06 -13.39 0.20
C SER A 284 11.86 -13.60 1.48
N LYS A 285 11.59 -14.69 2.15
CA LYS A 285 12.33 -15.12 3.34
C LYS A 285 13.25 -16.28 3.00
#